data_8464adbee2fae4491b1f90e1966b419c
#
_entry.id   8464adbee2fae4491b1f90e1966b419c
#
_cell.length_a   1.000
_cell.length_b   1.000
_cell.length_c   1.000
_cell.angle_alpha   90.00
_cell.angle_beta   90.00
_cell.angle_gamma   90.00
#
_symmetry.space_group_name_H-M   'P 1'
#
loop_
_entity.id
_entity.type
_entity.pdbx_description
1 polymer ?
#
loop_
_entity_poly.entity_id
_entity_poly.type
_entity_poly.pdbx_seq_one_letter_code
_entity_poly.pdbx_strand_id
1 'polypeptide(L)'
;EVSQFHSEALLYAPRLRFDSKTGDTLGQCLPGSAEDYFRLRQNGFTGGRICNMDYISILDGRIPAYYEAAQCGSDLIISYWYFYGYKDDCPMLPGDPGDDVNWGRYVVKVLNGNQVDRVTFYQHEGWYTRNPGRYEVFESTHPVAYVGKLRQGTYHDDGGSGTCCYFEDYRNPGSTRAVWFEQSTIYKEENT
;
A
#
# COMPACT_ATOMS: atom_id res chain seq x y z
N GLU A 1 15.92 -14.97 10.35
CA GLU A 1 14.95 -15.40 11.39
C GLU A 1 13.58 -14.88 10.98
N VAL A 2 12.56 -15.73 11.11
CA VAL A 2 11.18 -15.31 10.91
C VAL A 2 10.75 -14.58 12.17
N SER A 3 10.15 -13.39 12.03
CA SER A 3 9.61 -12.62 13.14
C SER A 3 8.65 -13.45 14.00
N GLN A 4 8.67 -13.23 15.29
CA GLN A 4 7.71 -13.85 16.21
C GLN A 4 6.24 -13.49 15.89
N PHE A 5 5.99 -12.43 15.10
CA PHE A 5 4.64 -11.96 14.71
C PHE A 5 4.33 -12.21 13.24
N HIS A 6 5.08 -13.07 12.56
CA HIS A 6 4.89 -13.32 11.14
C HIS A 6 3.51 -13.87 10.81
N SER A 7 3.00 -14.78 11.64
CA SER A 7 1.68 -15.38 11.47
C SER A 7 0.57 -14.33 11.57
N GLU A 8 0.68 -13.44 12.54
CA GLU A 8 -0.26 -12.33 12.74
C GLU A 8 -0.16 -11.31 11.60
N ALA A 9 1.06 -11.03 11.14
CA ALA A 9 1.25 -10.14 10.01
C ALA A 9 0.62 -10.71 8.73
N LEU A 10 0.70 -12.02 8.50
CA LEU A 10 -0.02 -12.67 7.41
C LEU A 10 -1.54 -12.61 7.60
N LEU A 11 -2.01 -12.92 8.80
CA LEU A 11 -3.45 -13.00 9.11
C LEU A 11 -4.18 -11.66 8.92
N TYR A 12 -3.52 -10.55 9.26
CA TYR A 12 -4.11 -9.20 9.21
C TYR A 12 -3.60 -8.36 8.04
N ALA A 13 -2.87 -8.97 7.10
CA ALA A 13 -2.36 -8.26 5.93
C ALA A 13 -3.48 -7.56 5.15
N PRO A 14 -3.33 -6.28 4.80
CA PRO A 14 -4.34 -5.60 4.02
C PRO A 14 -4.42 -6.15 2.61
N ARG A 15 -5.63 -6.16 2.05
CA ARG A 15 -5.85 -6.35 0.63
C ARG A 15 -5.85 -4.99 -0.05
N LEU A 16 -4.98 -4.80 -1.03
CA LEU A 16 -4.89 -3.54 -1.76
C LEU A 16 -5.78 -3.56 -3.00
N ARG A 17 -6.57 -2.50 -3.17
CA ARG A 17 -7.34 -2.22 -4.38
C ARG A 17 -6.72 -1.03 -5.11
N PHE A 18 -6.36 -1.26 -6.36
CA PHE A 18 -5.80 -0.24 -7.23
C PHE A 18 -6.86 0.33 -8.17
N ASP A 19 -6.68 1.58 -8.58
CA ASP A 19 -7.51 2.18 -9.60
C ASP A 19 -7.34 1.43 -10.92
N SER A 20 -8.45 0.96 -11.49
CA SER A 20 -8.50 0.22 -12.75
C SER A 20 -9.34 0.93 -13.80
N LYS A 21 -9.60 2.23 -13.63
CA LYS A 21 -10.43 2.99 -14.58
C LYS A 21 -9.83 2.91 -15.97
N THR A 22 -10.61 2.36 -16.90
CA THR A 22 -10.24 2.29 -18.32
C THR A 22 -10.25 3.69 -18.93
N GLY A 23 -9.25 3.99 -19.73
CA GLY A 23 -9.15 5.25 -20.48
C GLY A 23 -8.11 6.24 -19.91
N ASP A 24 -7.48 5.91 -18.80
CA ASP A 24 -6.37 6.70 -18.30
C ASP A 24 -5.08 6.40 -19.09
N THR A 25 -4.51 7.43 -19.67
CA THR A 25 -3.24 7.34 -20.42
C THR A 25 -2.02 7.14 -19.54
N LEU A 26 -2.16 7.39 -18.23
CA LEU A 26 -1.13 7.17 -17.24
C LEU A 26 -1.52 5.98 -16.38
N GLY A 27 -0.87 4.86 -16.57
CA GLY A 27 -1.05 3.69 -15.71
C GLY A 27 -0.65 4.01 -14.27
N GLN A 28 -1.37 3.42 -13.31
CA GLN A 28 -0.99 3.49 -11.90
C GLN A 28 0.38 2.83 -11.70
N CYS A 29 1.25 3.45 -10.93
CA CYS A 29 2.45 2.80 -10.45
C CYS A 29 2.06 1.79 -9.38
N LEU A 30 2.36 0.53 -9.61
CA LEU A 30 2.09 -0.55 -8.68
C LEU A 30 3.27 -0.75 -7.72
N PRO A 31 3.06 -1.39 -6.57
CA PRO A 31 4.16 -1.75 -5.70
C PRO A 31 5.24 -2.55 -6.40
N GLY A 32 6.48 -2.33 -6.00
CA GLY A 32 7.67 -2.99 -6.51
C GLY A 32 8.56 -3.49 -5.38
N SER A 33 9.70 -4.07 -5.72
CA SER A 33 10.74 -4.46 -4.78
C SER A 33 11.70 -3.30 -4.53
N ALA A 34 11.84 -2.88 -3.28
CA ALA A 34 12.81 -1.86 -2.89
C ALA A 34 14.24 -2.33 -3.16
N GLU A 35 14.53 -3.62 -2.96
CA GLU A 35 15.85 -4.20 -3.19
C GLU A 35 16.21 -4.19 -4.68
N ASP A 36 15.25 -4.50 -5.56
CA ASP A 36 15.48 -4.48 -6.99
C ASP A 36 15.69 -3.06 -7.50
N TYR A 37 14.91 -2.10 -6.98
CA TYR A 37 15.11 -0.69 -7.25
C TYR A 37 16.50 -0.23 -6.84
N PHE A 38 16.92 -0.52 -5.60
CA PHE A 38 18.22 -0.17 -5.07
C PHE A 38 19.36 -0.79 -5.92
N ARG A 39 19.22 -2.06 -6.31
CA ARG A 39 20.17 -2.76 -7.17
C ARG A 39 20.30 -2.09 -8.54
N LEU A 40 19.18 -1.66 -9.14
CA LEU A 40 19.20 -0.92 -10.40
C LEU A 40 19.98 0.39 -10.27
N ARG A 41 19.74 1.14 -9.20
CA ARG A 41 20.46 2.40 -8.92
C ARG A 41 21.96 2.17 -8.69
N GLN A 42 22.33 1.14 -7.94
CA GLN A 42 23.75 0.78 -7.76
C GLN A 42 24.45 0.42 -9.08
N ASN A 43 23.73 -0.19 -10.00
CA ASN A 43 24.25 -0.52 -11.34
C ASN A 43 24.29 0.68 -12.32
N GLY A 44 24.09 1.88 -11.80
CA GLY A 44 24.23 3.12 -12.58
C GLY A 44 22.99 3.51 -13.40
N PHE A 45 21.84 2.90 -13.15
CA PHE A 45 20.60 3.36 -13.77
C PHE A 45 20.22 4.74 -13.22
N THR A 46 20.32 5.75 -14.08
CA THR A 46 20.00 7.15 -13.76
C THR A 46 18.72 7.62 -14.46
N GLY A 47 18.11 6.77 -15.25
CA GLY A 47 16.85 7.06 -15.95
C GLY A 47 15.69 7.25 -14.98
N GLY A 48 14.75 8.11 -15.35
CA GLY A 48 13.66 8.59 -14.52
C GLY A 48 12.75 7.51 -13.93
N ARG A 49 11.51 7.58 -14.23
CA ARG A 49 10.40 6.77 -13.69
C ARG A 49 10.65 5.26 -13.71
N ILE A 50 10.86 4.63 -12.57
CA ILE A 50 10.91 3.16 -12.43
C ILE A 50 9.60 2.69 -11.80
N CYS A 51 8.60 2.47 -12.61
CA CYS A 51 7.27 2.12 -12.18
C CYS A 51 6.99 0.65 -12.46
N ASN A 52 6.54 -0.11 -11.48
CA ASN A 52 5.99 -1.44 -11.75
C ASN A 52 4.62 -1.27 -12.40
N MET A 53 4.49 -1.77 -13.63
CA MET A 53 3.24 -1.76 -14.40
C MET A 53 2.67 -3.17 -14.58
N ASP A 54 3.32 -4.17 -13.98
CA ASP A 54 2.98 -5.58 -14.16
C ASP A 54 2.14 -6.10 -12.98
N TYR A 55 0.83 -6.16 -13.15
CA TYR A 55 -0.08 -6.75 -12.18
C TYR A 55 0.19 -8.23 -11.92
N ILE A 56 0.72 -8.95 -12.90
CA ILE A 56 1.01 -10.38 -12.75
C ILE A 56 2.10 -10.59 -11.72
N SER A 57 3.10 -9.70 -11.69
CA SER A 57 4.19 -9.79 -10.70
C SER A 57 3.69 -9.74 -9.26
N ILE A 58 2.58 -9.02 -9.02
CA ILE A 58 1.93 -8.95 -7.71
C ILE A 58 1.17 -10.25 -7.43
N LEU A 59 0.34 -10.69 -8.38
CA LEU A 59 -0.47 -11.90 -8.23
C LEU A 59 0.39 -13.16 -8.05
N ASP A 60 1.54 -13.23 -8.70
CA ASP A 60 2.50 -14.33 -8.57
C ASP A 60 3.32 -14.29 -7.27
N GLY A 61 3.08 -13.32 -6.40
CA GLY A 61 3.81 -13.20 -5.15
C GLY A 61 5.29 -12.81 -5.29
N ARG A 62 5.67 -12.21 -6.42
CA ARG A 62 7.07 -11.79 -6.67
C ARG A 62 7.43 -10.44 -6.05
N ILE A 63 6.43 -9.66 -5.71
CA ILE A 63 6.60 -8.32 -5.14
C ILE A 63 6.40 -8.39 -3.63
N PRO A 64 7.39 -7.96 -2.83
CA PRO A 64 7.28 -7.99 -1.39
C PRO A 64 6.35 -6.88 -0.87
N ALA A 65 5.61 -7.19 0.18
CA ALA A 65 5.13 -6.22 1.14
C ALA A 65 6.02 -6.30 2.39
N TYR A 66 6.34 -5.18 2.95
CA TYR A 66 7.20 -5.09 4.14
C TYR A 66 6.32 -4.87 5.36
N TYR A 67 6.74 -5.38 6.50
CA TYR A 67 6.03 -5.11 7.73
C TYR A 67 6.98 -4.97 8.92
N GLU A 68 6.54 -4.24 9.91
CA GLU A 68 7.08 -4.21 11.26
C GLU A 68 5.95 -4.47 12.25
N ALA A 69 6.21 -5.19 13.31
CA ALA A 69 5.24 -5.50 14.33
C ALA A 69 5.78 -5.23 15.73
N ALA A 70 5.00 -4.53 16.54
CA ALA A 70 5.35 -4.19 17.90
C ALA A 70 4.22 -4.53 18.86
N GLN A 71 4.57 -5.19 19.97
CA GLN A 71 3.64 -5.44 21.05
C GLN A 71 3.63 -4.27 22.04
N CYS A 72 2.44 -3.76 22.36
CA CYS A 72 2.23 -2.71 23.33
C CYS A 72 1.22 -3.20 24.39
N GLY A 73 1.75 -3.71 25.50
CA GLY A 73 0.95 -4.43 26.48
C GLY A 73 0.39 -5.74 25.90
N SER A 74 -0.92 -5.89 25.90
CA SER A 74 -1.61 -7.02 25.27
C SER A 74 -1.94 -6.79 23.79
N ASP A 75 -1.75 -5.58 23.31
CA ASP A 75 -2.11 -5.18 21.94
C ASP A 75 -0.93 -5.36 20.98
N LEU A 76 -1.22 -5.71 19.74
CA LEU A 76 -0.25 -5.80 18.66
C LEU A 76 -0.51 -4.69 17.66
N ILE A 77 0.54 -3.99 17.27
CA ILE A 77 0.52 -2.97 16.22
C ILE A 77 1.36 -3.49 15.07
N ILE A 78 0.75 -3.59 13.90
CA ILE A 78 1.41 -4.07 12.69
C ILE A 78 1.36 -2.95 11.65
N SER A 79 2.53 -2.46 11.24
CA SER A 79 2.70 -1.49 10.16
C SER A 79 3.09 -2.21 8.90
N TYR A 80 2.35 -2.01 7.82
CA TYR A 80 2.66 -2.54 6.50
C TYR A 80 3.15 -1.42 5.60
N TRP A 81 4.17 -1.73 4.82
CA TRP A 81 4.81 -0.80 3.91
C TRP A 81 4.86 -1.37 2.50
N TYR A 82 4.56 -0.52 1.54
CA TYR A 82 4.58 -0.86 0.12
C TYR A 82 5.48 0.13 -0.60
N PHE A 83 6.48 -0.40 -1.28
CA PHE A 83 7.42 0.40 -2.05
C PHE A 83 6.88 0.69 -3.44
N TYR A 84 7.01 1.93 -3.88
CA TYR A 84 6.69 2.36 -5.24
C TYR A 84 7.92 3.07 -5.83
N GLY A 85 8.32 2.67 -7.03
CA GLY A 85 9.49 3.25 -7.69
C GLY A 85 9.25 4.64 -8.29
N TYR A 86 8.04 5.15 -8.18
CA TYR A 86 7.68 6.49 -8.64
C TYR A 86 6.36 6.97 -8.05
N LYS A 87 6.28 8.27 -7.80
CA LYS A 87 5.07 8.99 -7.41
C LYS A 87 4.80 10.11 -8.40
N ASP A 88 3.60 10.19 -8.96
CA ASP A 88 3.21 11.30 -9.85
C ASP A 88 3.08 12.62 -9.09
N ASP A 89 3.32 13.72 -9.79
CA ASP A 89 3.03 15.05 -9.28
C ASP A 89 1.54 15.27 -9.10
N CYS A 90 1.24 16.22 -8.23
CA CYS A 90 -0.12 16.69 -8.04
C CYS A 90 -0.37 17.87 -9.00
N PRO A 91 -1.26 17.73 -9.99
CA PRO A 91 -1.54 18.81 -10.95
C PRO A 91 -2.05 20.09 -10.29
N MET A 92 -2.54 20.01 -9.07
CA MET A 92 -3.05 21.16 -8.31
C MET A 92 -2.00 21.89 -7.49
N LEU A 93 -0.77 21.34 -7.39
CA LEU A 93 0.34 21.97 -6.67
C LEU A 93 1.45 22.33 -7.68
N PRO A 94 1.44 23.54 -8.23
CA PRO A 94 2.50 23.97 -9.15
C PRO A 94 3.86 23.85 -8.48
N GLY A 95 4.79 23.14 -9.10
CA GLY A 95 6.15 22.98 -8.62
C GLY A 95 6.40 21.80 -7.69
N ASP A 96 5.45 20.87 -7.56
CA ASP A 96 5.67 19.57 -6.93
C ASP A 96 6.02 18.54 -8.01
N PRO A 97 7.29 18.39 -8.38
CA PRO A 97 7.70 17.34 -9.31
C PRO A 97 7.43 15.99 -8.66
N GLY A 98 6.99 15.00 -9.43
CA GLY A 98 6.92 13.63 -8.95
C GLY A 98 8.23 13.18 -8.33
N ASP A 99 8.17 12.29 -7.36
CA ASP A 99 9.37 11.74 -6.69
C ASP A 99 9.77 10.41 -7.29
N ASP A 100 11.07 10.15 -7.29
CA ASP A 100 11.64 8.88 -7.79
C ASP A 100 11.28 7.66 -6.95
N VAL A 101 10.79 7.85 -5.73
CA VAL A 101 10.36 6.76 -4.84
C VAL A 101 9.24 7.22 -3.93
N ASN A 102 8.42 6.26 -3.52
CA ASN A 102 7.38 6.48 -2.53
C ASN A 102 7.14 5.24 -1.67
N TRP A 103 6.77 5.45 -0.42
CA TRP A 103 6.35 4.40 0.49
C TRP A 103 4.90 4.63 0.91
N GLY A 104 4.03 3.68 0.55
CA GLY A 104 2.68 3.61 1.09
C GLY A 104 2.70 2.93 2.44
N ARG A 105 1.92 3.44 3.40
CA ARG A 105 1.83 2.89 4.75
C ARG A 105 0.39 2.56 5.13
N TYR A 106 0.25 1.50 5.93
CA TYR A 106 -1.01 1.05 6.47
C TYR A 106 -0.78 0.41 7.84
N VAL A 107 -1.59 0.70 8.84
CA VAL A 107 -1.38 0.18 10.19
C VAL A 107 -2.62 -0.50 10.71
N VAL A 108 -2.47 -1.71 11.22
CA VAL A 108 -3.51 -2.48 11.89
C VAL A 108 -3.18 -2.58 13.37
N LYS A 109 -4.12 -2.19 14.23
CA LYS A 109 -4.04 -2.44 15.66
C LYS A 109 -4.93 -3.63 16.02
N VAL A 110 -4.36 -4.62 16.69
CA VAL A 110 -5.03 -5.85 17.11
C VAL A 110 -5.07 -5.92 18.63
N LEU A 111 -6.25 -6.09 19.22
CA LEU A 111 -6.41 -6.26 20.65
C LEU A 111 -6.18 -7.72 21.05
N ASN A 112 -5.40 -7.93 22.10
CA ASN A 112 -5.16 -9.27 22.67
C ASN A 112 -4.76 -10.32 21.61
N GLY A 113 -4.16 -9.89 20.50
CA GLY A 113 -3.69 -10.75 19.41
C GLY A 113 -4.77 -11.38 18.52
N ASN A 114 -6.06 -11.08 18.70
CA ASN A 114 -7.12 -11.80 17.99
C ASN A 114 -8.25 -10.94 17.41
N GLN A 115 -8.30 -9.66 17.69
CA GLN A 115 -9.38 -8.78 17.22
C GLN A 115 -8.83 -7.46 16.70
N VAL A 116 -9.13 -7.12 15.46
CA VAL A 116 -8.80 -5.79 14.94
C VAL A 116 -9.58 -4.72 15.69
N ASP A 117 -8.89 -3.80 16.35
CA ASP A 117 -9.43 -2.63 17.02
C ASP A 117 -9.71 -1.51 16.04
N ARG A 118 -8.69 -1.20 15.24
CA ARG A 118 -8.75 -0.11 14.27
C ARG A 118 -7.72 -0.31 13.17
N VAL A 119 -7.97 0.39 12.10
CA VAL A 119 -7.06 0.49 10.96
C VAL A 119 -6.72 1.94 10.73
N THR A 120 -5.45 2.23 10.45
CA THR A 120 -4.97 3.57 10.12
C THR A 120 -4.53 3.61 8.68
N PHE A 121 -5.12 4.53 7.93
CA PHE A 121 -4.85 4.81 6.54
C PHE A 121 -3.97 6.05 6.45
N TYR A 122 -2.90 5.96 5.66
CA TYR A 122 -1.93 7.03 5.51
C TYR A 122 -1.99 7.65 4.12
N GLN A 123 -2.02 8.95 4.08
CA GLN A 123 -1.76 9.79 2.92
C GLN A 123 -0.48 10.58 3.22
N HIS A 124 0.20 11.10 2.22
CA HIS A 124 1.53 11.72 2.37
C HIS A 124 1.68 12.64 3.59
N GLU A 125 0.70 13.50 3.83
CA GLU A 125 0.79 14.54 4.86
C GLU A 125 -0.26 14.36 5.96
N GLY A 126 -0.98 13.24 5.93
CA GLY A 126 -2.02 12.98 6.90
C GLY A 126 -2.32 11.50 7.06
N TRP A 127 -3.11 11.23 8.05
CA TRP A 127 -3.63 9.91 8.35
C TRP A 127 -4.98 10.00 9.03
N TYR A 128 -5.74 8.95 8.95
CA TYR A 128 -6.97 8.79 9.72
C TYR A 128 -7.22 7.33 10.08
N THR A 129 -8.03 7.10 11.09
CA THR A 129 -8.39 5.76 11.55
C THR A 129 -9.84 5.42 11.25
N ARG A 130 -10.11 4.12 11.12
CA ARG A 130 -11.45 3.56 11.06
C ARG A 130 -11.56 2.36 11.99
N ASN A 131 -12.68 2.26 12.68
CA ASN A 131 -13.04 1.10 13.49
C ASN A 131 -13.71 0.01 12.63
N PRO A 132 -13.77 -1.24 13.09
CA PRO A 132 -14.48 -2.31 12.43
C PRO A 132 -15.91 -1.89 12.02
N GLY A 133 -16.33 -2.30 10.83
CA GLY A 133 -17.61 -1.91 10.22
C GLY A 133 -17.59 -0.57 9.48
N ARG A 134 -16.46 0.16 9.49
CA ARG A 134 -16.27 1.42 8.78
C ARG A 134 -15.25 1.32 7.64
N TYR A 135 -14.84 0.12 7.28
CA TYR A 135 -13.99 -0.23 6.15
C TYR A 135 -14.37 -1.62 5.66
N GLU A 136 -14.02 -1.93 4.43
CA GLU A 136 -14.25 -3.25 3.85
C GLU A 136 -13.27 -4.28 4.43
N VAL A 137 -13.73 -5.50 4.63
CA VAL A 137 -12.92 -6.64 5.09
C VAL A 137 -13.06 -7.78 4.09
N PHE A 138 -11.95 -8.38 3.72
CA PHE A 138 -11.88 -9.56 2.88
C PHE A 138 -11.56 -10.80 3.73
N GLU A 139 -12.23 -11.91 3.47
CA GLU A 139 -12.03 -13.20 4.19
C GLU A 139 -12.02 -13.07 5.72
N SER A 140 -12.82 -12.16 6.26
CA SER A 140 -13.02 -11.92 7.69
C SER A 140 -11.84 -11.32 8.46
N THR A 141 -10.62 -11.37 7.95
CA THR A 141 -9.41 -10.93 8.68
C THR A 141 -8.59 -9.87 7.96
N HIS A 142 -8.74 -9.75 6.64
CA HIS A 142 -7.96 -8.84 5.83
C HIS A 142 -8.68 -7.51 5.61
N PRO A 143 -8.27 -6.42 6.28
CA PRO A 143 -8.83 -5.12 5.96
C PRO A 143 -8.49 -4.74 4.51
N VAL A 144 -9.40 -4.06 3.83
CA VAL A 144 -9.20 -3.59 2.46
C VAL A 144 -8.70 -2.16 2.48
N ALA A 145 -7.64 -1.90 1.73
CA ALA A 145 -7.12 -0.56 1.48
C ALA A 145 -7.20 -0.22 -0.01
N TYR A 146 -7.87 0.87 -0.31
CA TYR A 146 -7.90 1.45 -1.65
C TYR A 146 -6.68 2.34 -1.82
N VAL A 147 -5.92 2.14 -2.89
CA VAL A 147 -4.66 2.85 -3.14
C VAL A 147 -4.90 3.97 -4.14
N GLY A 148 -4.51 5.17 -3.74
CA GLY A 148 -4.57 6.34 -4.61
C GLY A 148 -3.69 6.17 -5.84
N LYS A 149 -4.20 6.57 -7.01
CA LYS A 149 -3.54 6.35 -8.29
C LYS A 149 -2.24 7.13 -8.45
N LEU A 150 -2.24 8.38 -8.05
CA LEU A 150 -1.13 9.29 -8.31
C LEU A 150 -0.11 9.29 -7.17
N ARG A 151 -0.58 9.32 -5.94
CA ARG A 151 0.24 9.48 -4.75
C ARG A 151 0.37 8.23 -3.88
N GLN A 152 -0.32 7.15 -4.24
CA GLN A 152 -0.30 5.87 -3.55
C GLN A 152 -0.67 5.95 -2.04
N GLY A 153 -1.39 6.97 -1.62
CA GLY A 153 -2.01 7.02 -0.30
C GLY A 153 -3.00 5.86 -0.12
N THR A 154 -3.21 5.44 1.12
CA THR A 154 -4.18 4.37 1.43
C THR A 154 -5.48 4.95 1.98
N TYR A 155 -6.61 4.35 1.62
CA TYR A 155 -7.95 4.84 1.95
C TYR A 155 -8.88 3.67 2.29
N HIS A 156 -10.01 3.97 2.97
CA HIS A 156 -10.99 2.96 3.37
C HIS A 156 -12.10 2.73 2.34
N ASP A 157 -12.18 3.56 1.31
CA ASP A 157 -13.24 3.58 0.30
C ASP A 157 -12.69 3.85 -1.11
N ASP A 158 -13.54 3.66 -2.09
CA ASP A 158 -13.29 3.92 -3.51
C ASP A 158 -13.63 5.36 -3.94
N GLY A 159 -13.86 6.25 -3.00
CA GLY A 159 -14.10 7.67 -3.27
C GLY A 159 -12.87 8.35 -3.88
N GLY A 160 -13.03 9.60 -4.28
CA GLY A 160 -11.96 10.43 -4.84
C GLY A 160 -12.34 11.03 -6.16
N SER A 161 -12.18 12.35 -6.27
CA SER A 161 -12.55 13.14 -7.45
C SER A 161 -11.41 13.28 -8.46
N GLY A 162 -10.20 12.84 -8.08
CA GLY A 162 -9.02 12.90 -8.92
C GLY A 162 -8.28 14.20 -8.91
N THR A 163 -8.51 15.04 -7.94
CA THR A 163 -7.73 16.26 -7.76
C THR A 163 -6.36 16.01 -7.14
N CYS A 164 -6.01 14.76 -6.90
CA CYS A 164 -4.75 14.21 -6.42
C CYS A 164 -4.22 14.75 -5.10
N CYS A 165 -4.83 15.73 -4.50
CA CYS A 165 -4.33 16.31 -3.29
C CYS A 165 -4.97 15.65 -2.08
N TYR A 166 -4.17 15.01 -1.24
CA TYR A 166 -4.55 14.44 0.04
C TYR A 166 -5.64 13.35 -0.04
N PHE A 167 -6.89 13.70 0.29
CA PHE A 167 -8.01 12.76 0.36
C PHE A 167 -8.74 12.54 -0.96
N GLU A 168 -8.34 13.26 -2.02
CA GLU A 168 -9.04 13.30 -3.30
C GLU A 168 -8.38 12.51 -4.42
N ASP A 169 -7.30 11.79 -4.14
CA ASP A 169 -6.64 10.93 -5.14
C ASP A 169 -7.59 9.87 -5.69
N TYR A 170 -7.51 9.61 -6.99
CA TYR A 170 -8.34 8.60 -7.65
C TYR A 170 -8.15 7.22 -7.04
N ARG A 171 -9.24 6.56 -6.69
CA ARG A 171 -9.26 5.19 -6.18
C ARG A 171 -10.53 4.45 -6.59
N ASN A 172 -10.83 4.52 -7.88
CA ASN A 172 -12.00 3.90 -8.47
C ASN A 172 -11.62 2.56 -9.11
N PRO A 173 -11.64 1.44 -8.38
CA PRO A 173 -11.52 0.15 -9.02
C PRO A 173 -12.74 -0.02 -9.92
N GLY A 174 -12.52 -0.05 -11.24
CA GLY A 174 -13.56 -0.38 -12.19
C GLY A 174 -14.21 -1.71 -11.81
N SER A 175 -15.43 -1.94 -12.19
CA SER A 175 -16.26 -3.07 -11.80
C SER A 175 -15.66 -4.46 -12.15
N THR A 176 -14.55 -4.54 -12.85
CA THR A 176 -14.03 -5.78 -13.41
C THR A 176 -12.59 -6.14 -13.03
N ARG A 177 -11.82 -5.29 -12.34
CA ARG A 177 -10.40 -5.55 -12.07
C ARG A 177 -9.92 -4.99 -10.72
N ALA A 178 -10.48 -5.49 -9.64
CA ALA A 178 -9.80 -5.35 -8.36
C ALA A 178 -8.58 -6.28 -8.39
N VAL A 179 -7.38 -5.73 -8.37
CA VAL A 179 -6.16 -6.51 -8.20
C VAL A 179 -5.87 -6.59 -6.70
N TRP A 180 -5.66 -7.77 -6.21
CA TRP A 180 -5.45 -8.06 -4.81
C TRP A 180 -4.01 -8.49 -4.58
N PHE A 181 -3.38 -7.99 -3.54
CA PHE A 181 -2.18 -8.63 -3.01
C PHE A 181 -2.57 -9.96 -2.36
N GLU A 182 -2.02 -11.04 -2.83
CA GLU A 182 -2.15 -12.33 -2.19
C GLU A 182 -1.35 -12.36 -0.87
N GLN A 183 -1.82 -13.12 0.11
CA GLN A 183 -1.13 -13.29 1.40
C GLN A 183 0.32 -13.75 1.26
N SER A 184 0.61 -14.49 0.19
CA SER A 184 1.94 -15.03 -0.10
C SER A 184 2.99 -13.96 -0.39
N THR A 185 2.61 -12.69 -0.54
CA THR A 185 3.52 -11.59 -0.91
C THR A 185 4.09 -10.82 0.27
N ILE A 186 3.78 -11.20 1.50
CA ILE A 186 4.34 -10.54 2.68
C ILE A 186 5.60 -11.26 3.13
N TYR A 187 6.75 -10.68 2.88
CA TYR A 187 8.00 -11.42 3.04
C TYR A 187 9.02 -10.84 3.99
N LYS A 188 8.96 -9.60 4.39
CA LYS A 188 10.06 -9.03 5.16
C LYS A 188 9.58 -8.16 6.30
N GLU A 189 10.09 -8.48 7.46
CA GLU A 189 10.24 -7.56 8.57
C GLU A 189 11.47 -6.70 8.26
N GLU A 190 11.35 -5.38 8.29
CA GLU A 190 12.54 -4.53 8.36
C GLU A 190 13.16 -4.73 9.75
N ASN A 191 14.38 -5.28 9.78
CA ASN A 191 15.18 -5.26 10.98
C ASN A 191 15.60 -3.80 11.24
N THR A 192 15.04 -3.18 12.24
CA THR A 192 15.50 -1.93 12.82
C THR A 192 16.81 -2.13 13.56
#